data_9d3cab82058950a6352241efadca12f3
#
_entry.id   9d3cab82058950a6352241efadca12f3
#
_cell.length_a   1.000
_cell.length_b   1.000
_cell.length_c   1.000
_cell.angle_alpha   90.00
_cell.angle_beta   90.00
_cell.angle_gamma   90.00
#
_symmetry.space_group_name_H-M   'P 1'
#
loop_
_entity.id
_entity.type
_entity.pdbx_description
1 polymer ?
#
loop_
_entity_poly.entity_id
_entity_poly.type
_entity_poly.pdbx_seq_one_letter_code
_entity_poly.pdbx_strand_id
1 'polypeptide(L)'
;MLRLFACCLLLGWAAPSWITPSLLAQELPAQGGRLEDIIYARKYGCALTMDVFVPPKDKANGYGIIFCVSGGWMSDKRAINPVFVQPFVQRGYVVFAVVHGSQPKFTIPEAVEDMHAAVRYIKQHAARFRIDPDKLGVMGGSAGGHLSLMLGNAFQPADPKASDPLRRHSGCTRERQRPYAATRSPSMIDPPAT
;
A
#
# COMPACT_ATOMS: atom_id res chain seq x y z
N MET A 1 -65.37 -18.94 42.54
CA MET A 1 -64.32 -17.87 42.45
C MET A 1 -63.04 -18.51 42.01
N LEU A 2 -62.72 -18.44 40.72
CA LEU A 2 -61.58 -19.10 40.09
C LEU A 2 -60.61 -18.01 39.68
N ARG A 3 -59.39 -17.94 40.32
CA ARG A 3 -58.32 -17.00 39.97
C ARG A 3 -57.37 -17.70 39.02
N LEU A 4 -57.37 -17.30 37.75
CA LEU A 4 -56.40 -17.68 36.76
C LEU A 4 -55.13 -16.84 37.01
N PHE A 5 -54.02 -17.49 37.33
CA PHE A 5 -52.68 -16.92 37.29
C PHE A 5 -52.13 -17.01 35.85
N ALA A 6 -52.01 -15.89 35.20
CA ALA A 6 -51.31 -15.79 33.92
C ALA A 6 -49.78 -15.75 34.19
N CYS A 7 -49.10 -16.85 33.82
CA CYS A 7 -47.64 -16.92 33.87
C CYS A 7 -47.10 -16.40 32.54
N CYS A 8 -46.61 -15.13 32.50
CA CYS A 8 -45.90 -14.57 31.39
C CYS A 8 -44.47 -15.13 31.36
N LEU A 9 -44.21 -16.14 30.52
CA LEU A 9 -42.88 -16.58 30.18
C LEU A 9 -42.22 -15.55 29.26
N LEU A 10 -41.31 -14.71 29.82
CA LEU A 10 -40.40 -13.88 29.09
C LEU A 10 -39.29 -14.79 28.53
N LEU A 11 -39.46 -15.27 27.30
CA LEU A 11 -38.40 -15.88 26.52
C LEU A 11 -37.44 -14.77 26.09
N GLY A 12 -36.36 -14.60 26.87
CA GLY A 12 -35.20 -13.78 26.49
C GLY A 12 -34.54 -14.38 25.26
N TRP A 13 -34.74 -13.79 24.11
CA TRP A 13 -33.96 -14.06 22.91
C TRP A 13 -32.52 -13.54 23.14
N ALA A 14 -31.68 -14.42 23.61
CA ALA A 14 -30.23 -14.21 23.49
C ALA A 14 -29.89 -14.34 22.00
N ALA A 15 -29.64 -13.23 21.32
CA ALA A 15 -29.15 -13.23 19.97
C ALA A 15 -27.81 -14.01 19.96
N PRO A 16 -27.65 -15.01 19.09
CA PRO A 16 -26.40 -15.74 19.02
C PRO A 16 -25.30 -14.78 18.52
N SER A 17 -24.25 -14.65 19.30
CA SER A 17 -23.07 -13.82 18.98
C SER A 17 -22.23 -14.48 17.88
N TRP A 18 -22.82 -14.67 16.72
CA TRP A 18 -22.11 -15.00 15.49
C TRP A 18 -21.59 -13.71 14.83
N ILE A 19 -20.95 -12.86 15.60
CA ILE A 19 -20.12 -11.83 15.03
C ILE A 19 -18.84 -12.54 14.61
N THR A 20 -18.89 -13.14 13.40
CA THR A 20 -17.67 -13.53 12.71
C THR A 20 -16.81 -12.28 12.59
N PRO A 21 -15.59 -12.26 13.13
CA PRO A 21 -14.68 -11.15 12.87
C PRO A 21 -14.56 -11.02 11.36
N SER A 22 -14.87 -9.83 10.86
CA SER A 22 -14.79 -9.49 9.45
C SER A 22 -13.44 -10.00 8.91
N LEU A 23 -13.46 -10.75 7.81
CA LEU A 23 -12.27 -11.21 7.06
C LEU A 23 -11.32 -10.06 6.68
N LEU A 24 -11.69 -8.81 6.96
CA LEU A 24 -10.95 -7.58 6.66
C LEU A 24 -9.87 -7.24 7.69
N ALA A 25 -9.77 -7.94 8.80
CA ALA A 25 -8.82 -7.63 9.87
C ALA A 25 -7.88 -8.82 10.15
N GLN A 26 -7.19 -9.30 9.12
CA GLN A 26 -6.01 -10.13 9.39
C GLN A 26 -4.98 -9.24 10.07
N GLU A 27 -4.87 -9.36 11.39
CA GLU A 27 -3.88 -8.62 12.16
C GLU A 27 -2.47 -9.01 11.72
N LEU A 28 -1.57 -8.03 11.73
CA LEU A 28 -0.18 -8.33 11.43
C LEU A 28 0.40 -9.24 12.52
N PRO A 29 1.10 -10.32 12.14
CA PRO A 29 1.72 -11.19 13.12
C PRO A 29 2.73 -10.42 13.97
N ALA A 30 2.68 -10.62 15.29
CA ALA A 30 3.58 -9.94 16.23
C ALA A 30 5.05 -10.35 16.00
N GLN A 31 5.28 -11.59 15.62
CA GLN A 31 6.60 -12.15 15.33
C GLN A 31 7.14 -11.79 13.94
N GLY A 32 6.37 -11.02 13.19
CA GLY A 32 6.68 -10.78 11.79
C GLY A 32 6.26 -11.95 10.89
N GLY A 33 6.45 -11.81 9.58
CA GLY A 33 6.09 -12.85 8.63
C GLY A 33 5.69 -12.31 7.26
N ARG A 34 5.08 -13.17 6.45
CA ARG A 34 4.57 -12.86 5.12
C ARG A 34 3.06 -12.99 5.12
N LEU A 35 2.37 -11.92 4.70
CA LEU A 35 0.96 -11.94 4.36
C LEU A 35 0.86 -12.08 2.84
N GLU A 36 0.20 -13.12 2.38
CA GLU A 36 0.12 -13.42 0.96
C GLU A 36 -1.21 -12.94 0.36
N ASP A 37 -1.18 -12.65 -0.95
CA ASP A 37 -2.37 -12.40 -1.77
C ASP A 37 -3.27 -11.27 -1.26
N ILE A 38 -2.68 -10.22 -0.70
CA ILE A 38 -3.43 -9.01 -0.34
C ILE A 38 -3.93 -8.34 -1.62
N ILE A 39 -5.24 -8.36 -1.83
CA ILE A 39 -5.86 -7.73 -3.00
C ILE A 39 -5.84 -6.21 -2.79
N TYR A 40 -5.11 -5.48 -3.64
CA TYR A 40 -5.06 -4.02 -3.59
C TYR A 40 -5.96 -3.34 -4.64
N ALA A 41 -6.29 -4.05 -5.73
CA ALA A 41 -7.20 -3.58 -6.76
C ALA A 41 -7.84 -4.75 -7.54
N ARG A 42 -8.83 -4.43 -8.37
CA ARG A 42 -9.44 -5.36 -9.32
C ARG A 42 -9.55 -4.70 -10.68
N LYS A 43 -9.22 -5.44 -11.75
CA LYS A 43 -9.23 -4.94 -13.12
C LYS A 43 -9.67 -6.06 -14.06
N TYR A 44 -10.68 -5.79 -14.89
CA TYR A 44 -11.20 -6.74 -15.91
C TYR A 44 -11.41 -8.16 -15.36
N GLY A 45 -12.03 -8.28 -14.20
CA GLY A 45 -12.28 -9.57 -13.55
C GLY A 45 -11.07 -10.20 -12.86
N CYS A 46 -9.88 -9.61 -12.96
CA CYS A 46 -8.67 -10.10 -12.28
C CYS A 46 -8.47 -9.36 -10.94
N ALA A 47 -8.04 -10.09 -9.91
CA ALA A 47 -7.50 -9.49 -8.71
C ALA A 47 -6.03 -9.11 -8.93
N LEU A 48 -5.66 -7.90 -8.54
CA LEU A 48 -4.29 -7.45 -8.47
C LEU A 48 -3.82 -7.59 -7.02
N THR A 49 -2.74 -8.33 -6.80
CA THR A 49 -2.31 -8.73 -5.47
C THR A 49 -0.91 -8.26 -5.13
N MET A 50 -0.63 -8.22 -3.84
CA MET A 50 0.72 -8.04 -3.33
C MET A 50 0.94 -8.96 -2.13
N ASP A 51 2.18 -9.32 -1.89
CA ASP A 51 2.58 -9.95 -0.65
C ASP A 51 3.26 -8.92 0.25
N VAL A 52 2.96 -9.00 1.55
CA VAL A 52 3.49 -8.05 2.52
C VAL A 52 4.39 -8.78 3.51
N PHE A 53 5.66 -8.39 3.53
CA PHE A 53 6.65 -8.91 4.47
C PHE A 53 6.78 -7.95 5.64
N VAL A 54 6.50 -8.46 6.83
CA VAL A 54 6.39 -7.65 8.05
C VAL A 54 7.52 -8.02 9.00
N PRO A 55 8.27 -7.06 9.53
CA PRO A 55 9.24 -7.34 10.58
C PRO A 55 8.54 -7.68 11.92
N PRO A 56 9.24 -8.29 12.88
CA PRO A 56 8.77 -8.38 14.25
C PRO A 56 8.36 -6.98 14.78
N LYS A 57 7.31 -6.96 15.61
CA LYS A 57 6.71 -5.70 16.07
C LYS A 57 7.70 -4.80 16.80
N ASP A 58 8.59 -5.39 17.58
CA ASP A 58 9.64 -4.71 18.35
C ASP A 58 10.77 -4.14 17.48
N LYS A 59 10.90 -4.61 16.22
CA LYS A 59 11.92 -4.15 15.26
C LYS A 59 11.37 -3.21 14.19
N ALA A 60 10.04 -3.04 14.11
CA ALA A 60 9.41 -2.21 13.08
C ALA A 60 9.84 -0.74 13.21
N ASN A 61 10.35 -0.16 12.13
CA ASN A 61 10.86 1.22 12.09
C ASN A 61 9.86 2.25 11.55
N GLY A 62 8.66 1.81 11.16
CA GLY A 62 7.60 2.67 10.61
C GLY A 62 7.76 3.05 9.14
N TYR A 63 8.75 2.51 8.42
CA TYR A 63 8.97 2.75 7.00
C TYR A 63 8.42 1.60 6.15
N GLY A 64 7.89 1.92 4.97
CA GLY A 64 7.48 0.95 3.96
C GLY A 64 8.37 0.99 2.73
N ILE A 65 8.59 -0.17 2.10
CA ILE A 65 9.27 -0.28 0.80
C ILE A 65 8.35 -1.01 -0.17
N ILE A 66 8.10 -0.40 -1.31
CA ILE A 66 7.36 -1.01 -2.41
C ILE A 66 8.36 -1.68 -3.34
N PHE A 67 8.31 -2.99 -3.43
CA PHE A 67 9.09 -3.76 -4.39
C PHE A 67 8.25 -4.02 -5.63
N CYS A 68 8.62 -3.40 -6.75
CA CYS A 68 7.99 -3.59 -8.05
C CYS A 68 8.42 -4.94 -8.64
N VAL A 69 7.59 -5.96 -8.46
CA VAL A 69 7.86 -7.32 -8.98
C VAL A 69 7.60 -7.30 -10.48
N SER A 70 8.64 -7.12 -11.29
CA SER A 70 8.50 -7.02 -12.75
C SER A 70 9.80 -7.39 -13.47
N GLY A 71 9.68 -8.26 -14.48
CA GLY A 71 10.74 -8.58 -15.44
C GLY A 71 10.17 -8.54 -16.85
N GLY A 72 10.70 -7.68 -17.76
CA GLY A 72 10.12 -7.51 -19.10
C GLY A 72 8.66 -7.04 -19.10
N TRP A 73 8.25 -6.29 -18.08
CA TRP A 73 6.84 -5.90 -17.81
C TRP A 73 5.87 -7.07 -17.63
N MET A 74 6.41 -8.25 -17.32
CA MET A 74 5.65 -9.38 -16.79
C MET A 74 5.85 -9.43 -15.27
N SER A 75 4.77 -9.72 -14.57
CA SER A 75 4.72 -9.75 -13.11
C SER A 75 4.02 -11.02 -12.65
N ASP A 76 4.63 -11.74 -11.73
CA ASP A 76 4.12 -13.01 -11.22
C ASP A 76 4.52 -13.16 -9.74
N LYS A 77 3.60 -13.65 -8.92
CA LYS A 77 3.86 -13.94 -7.50
C LYS A 77 5.08 -14.87 -7.31
N ARG A 78 5.28 -15.82 -8.23
CA ARG A 78 6.41 -16.76 -8.19
C ARG A 78 7.77 -16.08 -8.38
N ALA A 79 7.79 -14.86 -8.93
CA ALA A 79 9.00 -14.06 -9.07
C ALA A 79 9.38 -13.28 -7.80
N ILE A 80 8.56 -13.34 -6.77
CA ILE A 80 8.88 -12.73 -5.46
C ILE A 80 9.98 -13.56 -4.81
N ASN A 81 11.21 -13.05 -4.88
CA ASN A 81 12.37 -13.71 -4.29
C ASN A 81 12.68 -13.12 -2.91
N PRO A 82 12.60 -13.91 -1.83
CA PRO A 82 12.91 -13.45 -0.47
C PRO A 82 14.30 -12.86 -0.30
N VAL A 83 15.28 -13.24 -1.12
CA VAL A 83 16.65 -12.71 -1.08
C VAL A 83 16.68 -11.19 -1.27
N PHE A 84 15.81 -10.63 -2.12
CA PHE A 84 15.70 -9.18 -2.33
C PHE A 84 14.92 -8.46 -1.23
N VAL A 85 14.11 -9.17 -0.47
CA VAL A 85 13.19 -8.63 0.53
C VAL A 85 13.78 -8.67 1.94
N GLN A 86 14.41 -9.80 2.30
CA GLN A 86 14.89 -10.07 3.65
C GLN A 86 15.84 -9.01 4.23
N PRO A 87 16.80 -8.43 3.48
CA PRO A 87 17.70 -7.42 4.03
C PRO A 87 16.98 -6.17 4.55
N PHE A 88 15.82 -5.83 3.98
CA PHE A 88 14.98 -4.70 4.42
C PHE A 88 14.15 -5.09 5.63
N VAL A 89 13.50 -6.26 5.60
CA VAL A 89 12.70 -6.76 6.72
C VAL A 89 13.54 -6.88 7.99
N GLN A 90 14.77 -7.40 7.87
CA GLN A 90 15.72 -7.48 8.99
C GLN A 90 16.10 -6.12 9.59
N ARG A 91 16.01 -5.04 8.79
CA ARG A 91 16.23 -3.66 9.23
C ARG A 91 14.96 -2.95 9.70
N GLY A 92 13.86 -3.69 9.84
CA GLY A 92 12.61 -3.16 10.38
C GLY A 92 11.66 -2.53 9.37
N TYR A 93 11.94 -2.62 8.07
CA TYR A 93 11.03 -2.14 7.03
C TYR A 93 9.91 -3.13 6.76
N VAL A 94 8.70 -2.62 6.49
CA VAL A 94 7.64 -3.41 5.88
C VAL A 94 7.85 -3.39 4.37
N VAL A 95 7.90 -4.56 3.72
CA VAL A 95 8.10 -4.64 2.27
C VAL A 95 6.84 -5.15 1.60
N PHE A 96 6.35 -4.39 0.62
CA PHE A 96 5.19 -4.67 -0.20
C PHE A 96 5.67 -5.16 -1.57
N ALA A 97 5.64 -6.46 -1.81
CA ALA A 97 6.00 -7.06 -3.10
C ALA A 97 4.77 -7.04 -4.02
N VAL A 98 4.70 -6.02 -4.87
CA VAL A 98 3.51 -5.71 -5.68
C VAL A 98 3.58 -6.41 -7.03
N VAL A 99 2.51 -7.16 -7.35
CA VAL A 99 2.31 -7.83 -8.64
C VAL A 99 1.29 -7.02 -9.45
N HIS A 100 1.67 -6.59 -10.64
CA HIS A 100 0.83 -5.80 -11.56
C HIS A 100 0.29 -6.65 -12.72
N GLY A 101 -0.64 -6.11 -13.49
CA GLY A 101 -1.11 -6.72 -14.73
C GLY A 101 0.02 -6.84 -15.77
N SER A 102 0.18 -8.03 -16.35
CA SER A 102 1.31 -8.38 -17.20
C SER A 102 1.02 -8.27 -18.69
N GLN A 103 2.04 -7.93 -19.47
CA GLN A 103 2.00 -8.10 -20.92
C GLN A 103 1.85 -9.59 -21.28
N PRO A 104 1.29 -9.91 -22.46
CA PRO A 104 0.73 -8.99 -23.46
C PRO A 104 -0.72 -8.56 -23.18
N LYS A 105 -1.36 -9.10 -22.14
CA LYS A 105 -2.77 -8.78 -21.83
C LYS A 105 -2.97 -7.32 -21.44
N PHE A 106 -2.01 -6.75 -20.72
CA PHE A 106 -2.05 -5.37 -20.25
C PHE A 106 -0.87 -4.58 -20.79
N THR A 107 -1.07 -3.30 -21.03
CA THR A 107 -0.05 -2.37 -21.52
C THR A 107 0.85 -1.86 -20.39
N ILE A 108 2.00 -1.27 -20.75
CA ILE A 108 2.92 -0.65 -19.78
C ILE A 108 2.25 0.51 -19.03
N PRO A 109 1.50 1.44 -19.67
CA PRO A 109 0.74 2.45 -18.94
C PRO A 109 -0.23 1.87 -17.91
N GLU A 110 -0.94 0.77 -18.24
CA GLU A 110 -1.82 0.10 -17.29
C GLU A 110 -1.05 -0.51 -16.11
N ALA A 111 0.14 -1.07 -16.34
CA ALA A 111 0.99 -1.56 -15.26
C ALA A 111 1.45 -0.42 -14.33
N VAL A 112 1.73 0.77 -14.88
CA VAL A 112 2.03 1.98 -14.10
C VAL A 112 0.82 2.39 -13.24
N GLU A 113 -0.39 2.40 -13.81
CA GLU A 113 -1.62 2.69 -13.06
C GLU A 113 -1.89 1.67 -11.94
N ASP A 114 -1.63 0.39 -12.20
CA ASP A 114 -1.74 -0.66 -11.19
C ASP A 114 -0.79 -0.38 -10.00
N MET A 115 0.45 0.02 -10.29
CA MET A 115 1.42 0.38 -9.26
C MET A 115 0.98 1.61 -8.46
N HIS A 116 0.43 2.64 -9.11
CA HIS A 116 -0.16 3.79 -8.41
C HIS A 116 -1.36 3.38 -7.54
N ALA A 117 -2.19 2.45 -7.99
CA ALA A 117 -3.29 1.91 -7.19
C ALA A 117 -2.77 1.19 -5.94
N ALA A 118 -1.68 0.42 -6.07
CA ALA A 118 -1.02 -0.22 -4.92
C ALA A 118 -0.51 0.81 -3.91
N VAL A 119 0.14 1.90 -4.37
CA VAL A 119 0.59 2.98 -3.48
C VAL A 119 -0.58 3.59 -2.70
N ARG A 120 -1.70 3.88 -3.38
CA ARG A 120 -2.91 4.43 -2.73
C ARG A 120 -3.47 3.47 -1.68
N TYR A 121 -3.56 2.19 -2.03
CA TYR A 121 -4.01 1.15 -1.09
C TYR A 121 -3.12 1.08 0.15
N ILE A 122 -1.80 1.08 -0.03
CA ILE A 122 -0.83 1.03 1.06
C ILE A 122 -0.99 2.26 1.97
N LYS A 123 -1.11 3.46 1.41
CA LYS A 123 -1.31 4.70 2.17
C LYS A 123 -2.62 4.69 2.95
N GLN A 124 -3.72 4.26 2.33
CA GLN A 124 -5.01 4.15 2.99
C GLN A 124 -4.98 3.18 4.18
N HIS A 125 -4.17 2.12 4.08
CA HIS A 125 -4.07 1.08 5.11
C HIS A 125 -2.78 1.17 5.93
N ALA A 126 -2.10 2.32 5.92
CA ALA A 126 -0.79 2.52 6.55
C ALA A 126 -0.79 2.14 8.04
N ALA A 127 -1.84 2.52 8.77
CA ALA A 127 -2.00 2.17 10.19
C ALA A 127 -2.07 0.64 10.40
N ARG A 128 -2.79 -0.08 9.53
CA ARG A 128 -2.83 -1.55 9.55
C ARG A 128 -1.44 -2.15 9.37
N PHE A 129 -0.63 -1.59 8.48
CA PHE A 129 0.72 -2.07 8.20
C PHE A 129 1.77 -1.52 9.17
N ARG A 130 1.39 -0.70 10.14
CA ARG A 130 2.29 -0.06 11.12
C ARG A 130 3.38 0.77 10.45
N ILE A 131 3.04 1.47 9.38
CA ILE A 131 3.94 2.38 8.66
C ILE A 131 3.38 3.81 8.66
N ASP A 132 4.29 4.75 8.47
CA ASP A 132 3.95 6.14 8.16
C ASP A 132 3.69 6.25 6.64
N PRO A 133 2.51 6.73 6.19
CA PRO A 133 2.18 6.83 4.77
C PRO A 133 3.12 7.74 3.98
N ASP A 134 3.84 8.63 4.65
CA ASP A 134 4.80 9.56 4.03
C ASP A 134 6.23 9.00 3.99
N LYS A 135 6.46 7.83 4.61
CA LYS A 135 7.74 7.15 4.66
C LYS A 135 7.75 5.90 3.79
N LEU A 136 7.49 6.09 2.49
CA LEU A 136 7.47 5.03 1.49
C LEU A 136 8.66 5.17 0.53
N GLY A 137 9.50 4.15 0.50
CA GLY A 137 10.50 3.95 -0.54
C GLY A 137 9.97 3.05 -1.65
N VAL A 138 10.65 3.05 -2.80
CA VAL A 138 10.33 2.16 -3.92
C VAL A 138 11.61 1.55 -4.48
N MET A 139 11.53 0.30 -4.91
CA MET A 139 12.63 -0.43 -5.52
C MET A 139 12.15 -1.42 -6.57
N GLY A 140 13.02 -1.76 -7.50
CA GLY A 140 12.78 -2.77 -8.52
C GLY A 140 13.96 -2.88 -9.46
N GLY A 141 14.09 -4.01 -10.15
CA GLY A 141 15.11 -4.25 -11.16
C GLY A 141 14.52 -4.19 -12.58
N SER A 142 15.31 -3.77 -13.60
CA SER A 142 14.89 -3.75 -15.00
C SER A 142 13.54 -3.04 -15.20
N ALA A 143 12.52 -3.71 -15.74
CA ALA A 143 11.17 -3.16 -15.88
C ALA A 143 10.59 -2.70 -14.53
N GLY A 144 10.88 -3.41 -13.42
CA GLY A 144 10.53 -2.96 -12.07
C GLY A 144 11.25 -1.66 -11.67
N GLY A 145 12.47 -1.45 -12.14
CA GLY A 145 13.20 -0.19 -11.99
C GLY A 145 12.52 0.97 -12.72
N HIS A 146 12.05 0.74 -13.96
CA HIS A 146 11.24 1.70 -14.70
C HIS A 146 9.96 2.07 -13.92
N LEU A 147 9.20 1.07 -13.43
CA LEU A 147 8.01 1.30 -12.63
C LEU A 147 8.33 2.08 -11.34
N SER A 148 9.48 1.80 -10.71
CA SER A 148 9.94 2.54 -9.53
C SER A 148 10.18 4.02 -9.83
N LEU A 149 10.81 4.34 -10.98
CA LEU A 149 11.00 5.71 -11.42
C LEU A 149 9.66 6.41 -11.72
N MET A 150 8.71 5.70 -12.33
CA MET A 150 7.37 6.23 -12.58
C MET A 150 6.66 6.58 -11.27
N LEU A 151 6.71 5.71 -10.26
CA LEU A 151 6.12 5.98 -8.95
C LEU A 151 6.77 7.16 -8.22
N GLY A 152 8.07 7.37 -8.42
CA GLY A 152 8.80 8.48 -7.79
C GLY A 152 8.63 9.83 -8.50
N ASN A 153 8.44 9.83 -9.82
CA ASN A 153 8.49 11.03 -10.66
C ASN A 153 7.14 11.41 -11.29
N ALA A 154 6.29 10.43 -11.63
CA ALA A 154 4.97 10.70 -12.20
C ALA A 154 4.01 11.11 -11.08
N PHE A 155 3.75 12.41 -10.99
CA PHE A 155 2.90 12.96 -9.95
C PHE A 155 1.43 12.59 -10.18
N GLN A 156 0.85 11.87 -9.23
CA GLN A 156 -0.60 11.59 -9.17
C GLN A 156 -1.16 12.13 -7.85
N PRO A 157 -1.73 13.35 -7.86
CA PRO A 157 -2.23 13.97 -6.64
C PRO A 157 -3.38 13.20 -6.02
N ALA A 158 -3.58 13.41 -4.72
CA ALA A 158 -4.81 13.01 -4.06
C ALA A 158 -6.00 13.84 -4.59
N ASP A 159 -7.15 13.18 -4.72
CA ASP A 159 -8.43 13.85 -4.97
C ASP A 159 -9.35 13.64 -3.77
N PRO A 160 -9.43 14.59 -2.82
CA PRO A 160 -10.25 14.44 -1.61
C PRO A 160 -11.74 14.25 -1.88
N LYS A 161 -12.20 14.64 -3.08
CA LYS A 161 -13.60 14.55 -3.50
C LYS A 161 -13.91 13.31 -4.32
N ALA A 162 -12.93 12.46 -4.62
CA ALA A 162 -13.15 11.25 -5.39
C ALA A 162 -14.18 10.34 -4.73
N SER A 163 -15.06 9.76 -5.55
CA SER A 163 -16.01 8.73 -5.13
C SER A 163 -15.30 7.46 -4.67
N ASP A 164 -14.20 7.10 -5.36
CA ASP A 164 -13.31 6.02 -4.97
C ASP A 164 -12.43 6.47 -3.78
N PRO A 165 -12.56 5.83 -2.60
CA PRO A 165 -11.75 6.17 -1.42
C PRO A 165 -10.24 6.08 -1.66
N LEU A 166 -9.77 5.17 -2.52
CA LEU A 166 -8.35 5.03 -2.83
C LEU A 166 -7.80 6.29 -3.52
N ARG A 167 -8.59 6.93 -4.38
CA ARG A 167 -8.17 8.17 -5.07
C ARG A 167 -8.05 9.38 -4.14
N ARG A 168 -8.54 9.29 -2.90
CA ARG A 168 -8.33 10.33 -1.88
C ARG A 168 -6.89 10.36 -1.37
N HIS A 169 -6.08 9.36 -1.68
CA HIS A 169 -4.65 9.30 -1.40
C HIS A 169 -3.84 9.52 -2.69
N SER A 170 -2.66 10.15 -2.57
CA SER A 170 -1.76 10.29 -3.70
C SER A 170 -1.23 8.93 -4.16
N GLY A 171 -1.11 8.73 -5.48
CA GLY A 171 -0.53 7.53 -6.07
C GLY A 171 1.00 7.52 -6.09
N CYS A 172 1.66 8.54 -5.56
CA CYS A 172 3.11 8.67 -5.54
C CYS A 172 3.69 8.24 -4.19
N THR A 173 4.88 7.68 -4.22
CA THR A 173 5.63 7.32 -2.99
C THR A 173 6.11 8.56 -2.26
N ARG A 174 6.34 9.65 -2.99
CA ARG A 174 6.74 10.94 -2.46
C ARG A 174 5.65 11.97 -2.73
N GLU A 175 5.19 12.67 -1.70
CA GLU A 175 4.38 13.85 -1.91
C GLU A 175 5.23 14.95 -2.56
N ARG A 176 4.63 15.73 -3.48
CA ARG A 176 5.36 16.83 -4.12
C ARG A 176 5.95 17.70 -3.03
N GLN A 177 7.26 17.66 -2.83
CA GLN A 177 7.93 18.75 -2.14
C GLN A 177 7.52 20.02 -2.88
N ARG A 178 7.10 21.05 -2.11
CA ARG A 178 6.88 22.40 -2.66
C ARG A 178 8.00 22.68 -3.67
N PRO A 179 7.66 23.27 -4.83
CA PRO A 179 8.68 23.58 -5.81
C PRO A 179 9.85 24.19 -5.05
N TYR A 180 11.02 23.65 -5.26
CA TYR A 180 12.26 24.24 -4.77
C TYR A 180 12.18 25.69 -5.17
N ALA A 181 11.91 26.57 -4.20
CA ALA A 181 12.04 27.99 -4.41
C ALA A 181 13.48 28.13 -4.84
N ALA A 182 13.66 28.38 -6.14
CA ALA A 182 14.98 28.67 -6.68
C ALA A 182 15.51 29.79 -5.80
N THR A 183 16.29 29.45 -4.81
CA THR A 183 17.16 30.42 -4.16
C THR A 183 17.96 30.96 -5.31
N ARG A 184 17.63 32.19 -5.73
CA ARG A 184 18.46 32.92 -6.67
C ARG A 184 19.88 32.73 -6.18
N SER A 185 20.67 31.98 -6.95
CA SER A 185 22.13 32.09 -6.82
C SER A 185 22.42 33.58 -6.88
N PRO A 186 23.14 34.15 -5.93
CA PRO A 186 23.66 35.50 -6.10
C PRO A 186 24.35 35.49 -7.46
N SER A 187 23.91 36.36 -8.35
CA SER A 187 24.53 36.51 -9.66
C SER A 187 26.00 36.85 -9.44
N MET A 188 26.89 35.96 -9.88
CA MET A 188 28.32 36.23 -9.94
C MET A 188 28.67 37.29 -11.02
N ILE A 189 27.77 38.25 -11.27
CA ILE A 189 27.96 39.31 -12.29
C ILE A 189 27.37 40.60 -11.73
N ASP A 190 27.84 41.00 -10.54
CA ASP A 190 27.80 42.42 -10.20
C ASP A 190 29.21 42.95 -10.33
N PRO A 191 29.49 43.88 -11.28
CA PRO A 191 30.83 44.49 -11.35
C PRO A 191 31.06 45.36 -10.11
N PRO A 192 32.30 45.48 -9.65
CA PRO A 192 32.62 46.27 -8.48
C PRO A 192 32.19 47.73 -8.72
N ALA A 193 31.50 48.29 -7.72
CA ALA A 193 31.15 49.71 -7.70
C ALA A 193 32.44 50.54 -7.71
N THR A 194 32.60 51.39 -8.71
CA THR A 194 33.66 52.40 -8.78
C THR A 194 33.30 53.58 -7.88
#